data_0a8229c77f7985f44d0cadf40cd6d17c
#
_entry.id   0a8229c77f7985f44d0cadf40cd6d17c
#
_cell.length_a   1.000
_cell.length_b   1.000
_cell.length_c   1.000
_cell.angle_alpha   90.00
_cell.angle_beta   90.00
_cell.angle_gamma   90.00
#
_symmetry.space_group_name_H-M   'P 1'
#
loop_
_entity.id
_entity.type
_entity.pdbx_description
1 polymer ?
#
loop_
_entity_poly.entity_id
_entity_poly.type
_entity_poly.pdbx_seq_one_letter_code
_entity_poly.pdbx_strand_id
1 'polypeptide(L)'
;MFELTRSRRESQGEAAPVGMHFDGVKKPTAIWASPPGRPNATRAKSSPHPPLLMYGVLSFCFGIAAYLFGVLLVFPRYLLGLNALLEPISLWIVWYSGVPIVAGAALAVADLFFLFERKRRVATVRDEPPHNPFITVALTAYNDELSIAAAVEDFRLHPLARRVIVVSNNSADATFERAQAAGAITLDEEAPGYGRCVLRCLTEAARYDDTELVALCEGDRTFRAADIEKLVAYIPHSDIVNGTRTVEPLRQRRTQLTTFMYYGNVFVGKLLEAKHLGRGTITDVGTTYKLCRRDALLQLLPRLNPAINLEFNAHLMDVALAEGLTIVECPVTFHQRVGESKGGNTSNLRGLIVGSRMILGIVTNWKRPS
;
A
#
# COMPACT_ATOMS: atom_id res chain seq x y z
N MET A 1 29.87 49.51 37.39
CA MET A 1 30.90 50.37 36.79
C MET A 1 30.60 50.39 35.32
N PHE A 2 30.11 51.55 34.80
CA PHE A 2 29.83 52.01 33.45
C PHE A 2 28.79 51.22 32.66
N GLU A 3 27.54 51.64 32.56
CA GLU A 3 26.83 52.87 32.07
C GLU A 3 27.02 53.18 30.58
N LEU A 4 25.85 53.13 29.89
CA LEU A 4 25.20 54.14 29.02
C LEU A 4 25.81 54.26 27.61
N THR A 5 25.06 54.40 26.51
CA THR A 5 23.91 55.30 26.23
C THR A 5 23.23 54.96 24.89
N ARG A 6 21.92 55.05 24.88
CA ARG A 6 20.91 55.57 23.91
C ARG A 6 21.39 56.27 22.62
N SER A 7 20.68 56.01 21.53
CA SER A 7 19.96 57.00 20.69
C SER A 7 19.29 56.28 19.47
N ARG A 8 18.01 56.22 19.43
CA ARG A 8 16.97 56.97 18.65
C ARG A 8 17.32 57.25 17.16
N ARG A 9 16.52 56.72 16.19
CA ARG A 9 15.41 57.35 15.46
C ARG A 9 14.94 56.48 14.32
N GLU A 10 13.68 56.21 14.30
CA GLU A 10 12.66 56.27 13.28
C GLU A 10 13.10 56.56 11.84
N SER A 11 12.71 55.70 10.92
CA SER A 11 12.03 56.12 9.69
C SER A 11 11.19 54.97 9.15
N GLN A 12 9.90 55.25 9.01
CA GLN A 12 8.91 54.48 8.31
C GLN A 12 9.30 54.37 6.86
N GLY A 13 9.19 53.18 6.31
CA GLY A 13 9.24 52.92 4.87
C GLY A 13 8.31 51.75 4.59
N GLU A 14 7.06 52.07 4.19
CA GLU A 14 6.15 51.14 3.56
C GLU A 14 6.85 50.48 2.38
N ALA A 15 7.14 49.18 2.49
CA ALA A 15 7.54 48.38 1.34
C ALA A 15 6.27 47.67 0.79
N ALA A 16 5.84 48.08 -0.38
CA ALA A 16 4.82 47.44 -1.20
C ALA A 16 5.16 45.95 -1.43
N PRO A 17 4.15 45.07 -1.60
CA PRO A 17 4.39 43.66 -1.87
C PRO A 17 5.08 43.52 -3.22
N VAL A 18 6.30 42.98 -3.20
CA VAL A 18 7.01 42.53 -4.40
C VAL A 18 6.22 41.38 -5.01
N GLY A 19 5.48 41.70 -6.05
CA GLY A 19 4.89 40.68 -6.94
C GLY A 19 6.03 39.88 -7.58
N MET A 20 6.29 38.67 -7.09
CA MET A 20 7.13 37.73 -7.80
C MET A 20 6.38 37.29 -9.08
N HIS A 21 6.69 37.94 -10.18
CA HIS A 21 6.41 37.45 -11.51
C HIS A 21 7.28 36.20 -11.72
N PHE A 22 6.69 35.04 -11.67
CA PHE A 22 7.29 33.79 -12.13
C PHE A 22 7.16 33.69 -13.65
N ASP A 23 7.82 34.58 -14.35
CA ASP A 23 8.16 34.39 -15.77
C ASP A 23 9.38 33.48 -15.82
N GLY A 24 9.19 32.24 -16.18
CA GLY A 24 10.30 31.31 -16.39
C GLY A 24 10.11 29.85 -15.97
N VAL A 25 8.90 29.40 -15.67
CA VAL A 25 8.65 27.95 -15.60
C VAL A 25 8.75 27.41 -17.01
N LYS A 26 9.95 26.93 -17.40
CA LYS A 26 10.12 26.11 -18.60
C LYS A 26 9.05 25.01 -18.49
N LYS A 27 8.10 25.00 -19.46
CA LYS A 27 7.23 23.85 -19.68
C LYS A 27 8.11 22.61 -19.59
N PRO A 28 7.74 21.58 -18.82
CA PRO A 28 8.51 20.36 -18.80
C PRO A 28 8.70 19.96 -20.27
N THR A 29 9.93 20.01 -20.72
CA THR A 29 10.33 19.50 -22.04
C THR A 29 9.74 18.11 -22.11
N ALA A 30 8.98 17.82 -23.16
CA ALA A 30 8.30 16.56 -23.37
C ALA A 30 9.32 15.42 -23.20
N ILE A 31 9.42 14.92 -21.99
CA ILE A 31 10.25 13.75 -21.63
C ILE A 31 9.70 12.50 -22.34
N TRP A 32 8.50 12.64 -22.89
CA TRP A 32 7.72 11.56 -23.48
C TRP A 32 7.41 11.85 -24.97
N ALA A 33 8.40 11.73 -25.85
CA ALA A 33 8.11 11.55 -27.27
C ALA A 33 7.60 10.11 -27.46
N SER A 34 6.29 9.97 -27.65
CA SER A 34 5.65 8.68 -27.86
C SER A 34 6.24 7.96 -29.07
N PRO A 35 6.79 6.75 -28.93
CA PRO A 35 6.98 5.89 -30.09
C PRO A 35 5.60 5.51 -30.66
N PRO A 36 5.48 5.28 -31.96
CA PRO A 36 4.21 4.95 -32.63
C PRO A 36 3.57 3.72 -31.97
N GLY A 37 2.27 3.83 -31.65
CA GLY A 37 1.49 2.89 -30.88
C GLY A 37 1.68 1.44 -31.33
N ARG A 38 2.13 0.62 -30.37
CA ARG A 38 1.99 -0.84 -30.48
C ARG A 38 0.59 -1.25 -30.04
N PRO A 39 -0.01 -2.26 -30.69
CA PRO A 39 -1.33 -2.73 -30.28
C PRO A 39 -1.30 -3.19 -28.81
N ASN A 40 -2.33 -2.83 -28.05
CA ASN A 40 -2.54 -3.22 -26.66
C ASN A 40 -2.14 -4.69 -26.46
N ALA A 41 -1.07 -4.92 -25.72
CA ALA A 41 -0.70 -6.27 -25.33
C ALA A 41 -1.88 -6.83 -24.54
N THR A 42 -2.53 -7.86 -25.09
CA THR A 42 -3.67 -8.53 -24.46
C THR A 42 -3.27 -8.91 -23.04
N ARG A 43 -3.85 -8.22 -22.05
CA ARG A 43 -3.68 -8.53 -20.63
C ARG A 43 -4.14 -9.97 -20.40
N ALA A 44 -3.21 -10.88 -20.27
CA ALA A 44 -3.58 -12.26 -20.13
C ALA A 44 -3.85 -12.59 -18.66
N LYS A 45 -5.06 -13.07 -18.37
CA LYS A 45 -5.56 -13.51 -17.05
C LYS A 45 -4.61 -14.46 -16.32
N SER A 46 -4.86 -14.66 -15.03
CA SER A 46 -4.05 -15.50 -14.14
C SER A 46 -3.67 -16.85 -14.74
N SER A 47 -2.49 -17.37 -14.38
CA SER A 47 -2.07 -18.71 -14.77
C SER A 47 -3.08 -19.74 -14.27
N PRO A 48 -3.49 -20.73 -15.07
CA PRO A 48 -4.34 -21.84 -14.61
C PRO A 48 -3.62 -22.76 -13.61
N HIS A 49 -2.32 -22.56 -13.40
CA HIS A 49 -1.53 -23.42 -12.52
C HIS A 49 -1.72 -23.05 -11.04
N PRO A 50 -1.84 -24.04 -10.14
CA PRO A 50 -2.02 -23.81 -8.71
C PRO A 50 -0.79 -23.09 -8.11
N PRO A 51 -0.97 -22.26 -7.08
CA PRO A 51 0.12 -21.54 -6.41
C PRO A 51 0.86 -22.46 -5.43
N LEU A 52 1.60 -23.45 -5.94
CA LEU A 52 2.24 -24.45 -5.10
C LEU A 52 3.32 -23.83 -4.18
N LEU A 53 4.04 -22.80 -4.64
CA LEU A 53 5.03 -22.11 -3.81
C LEU A 53 4.35 -21.48 -2.59
N MET A 54 3.20 -20.83 -2.75
CA MET A 54 2.45 -20.24 -1.62
C MET A 54 2.06 -21.33 -0.60
N TYR A 55 1.47 -22.43 -1.07
CA TYR A 55 1.09 -23.53 -0.18
C TYR A 55 2.32 -24.20 0.45
N GLY A 56 3.41 -24.29 -0.31
CA GLY A 56 4.70 -24.79 0.15
C GLY A 56 5.25 -23.96 1.31
N VAL A 57 5.28 -22.63 1.17
CA VAL A 57 5.73 -21.69 2.22
C VAL A 57 4.84 -21.81 3.46
N LEU A 58 3.52 -21.84 3.30
CA LEU A 58 2.60 -21.97 4.44
C LEU A 58 2.77 -23.30 5.18
N SER A 59 2.88 -24.41 4.44
CA SER A 59 3.11 -25.75 5.03
C SER A 59 4.44 -25.80 5.78
N PHE A 60 5.50 -25.27 5.19
CA PHE A 60 6.82 -25.21 5.81
C PHE A 60 6.80 -24.36 7.10
N CYS A 61 6.23 -23.16 7.06
CA CYS A 61 6.09 -22.30 8.24
C CYS A 61 5.25 -22.96 9.33
N PHE A 62 4.16 -23.63 8.95
CA PHE A 62 3.33 -24.41 9.91
C PHE A 62 4.13 -25.52 10.59
N GLY A 63 4.91 -26.28 9.82
CA GLY A 63 5.76 -27.34 10.36
C GLY A 63 6.82 -26.81 11.34
N ILE A 64 7.50 -25.71 10.99
CA ILE A 64 8.45 -25.06 11.91
C ILE A 64 7.75 -24.55 13.18
N ALA A 65 6.60 -23.93 13.05
CA ALA A 65 5.82 -23.44 14.21
C ALA A 65 5.38 -24.61 15.11
N ALA A 66 4.92 -25.72 14.53
CA ALA A 66 4.56 -26.93 15.26
C ALA A 66 5.78 -27.53 15.99
N TYR A 67 6.92 -27.63 15.31
CA TYR A 67 8.16 -28.09 15.92
C TYR A 67 8.56 -27.25 17.14
N LEU A 68 8.62 -25.92 16.96
CA LEU A 68 8.94 -25.01 18.05
C LEU A 68 7.94 -25.09 19.20
N PHE A 69 6.66 -25.21 18.90
CA PHE A 69 5.63 -25.39 19.91
C PHE A 69 5.83 -26.68 20.68
N GLY A 70 6.09 -27.81 20.00
CA GLY A 70 6.40 -29.09 20.65
C GLY A 70 7.62 -29.01 21.57
N VAL A 71 8.68 -28.30 21.14
CA VAL A 71 9.87 -28.05 21.98
C VAL A 71 9.53 -27.15 23.17
N LEU A 72 8.74 -26.09 22.98
CA LEU A 72 8.34 -25.20 24.08
C LEU A 72 7.51 -25.89 25.15
N LEU A 73 6.78 -26.96 24.84
CA LEU A 73 6.04 -27.75 25.79
C LEU A 73 6.96 -28.41 26.86
N VAL A 74 8.29 -28.45 26.65
CA VAL A 74 9.25 -28.91 27.66
C VAL A 74 9.16 -28.08 28.95
N PHE A 75 8.94 -26.76 28.85
CA PHE A 75 8.86 -25.87 30.01
C PHE A 75 7.70 -26.24 30.98
N PRO A 76 6.43 -26.27 30.53
CA PRO A 76 5.33 -26.67 31.46
C PRO A 76 5.45 -28.12 31.91
N ARG A 77 6.07 -29.02 31.14
CA ARG A 77 6.33 -30.42 31.57
C ARG A 77 7.12 -30.45 32.86
N TYR A 78 8.24 -29.74 32.92
CA TYR A 78 9.13 -29.73 34.08
C TYR A 78 8.72 -28.72 35.16
N LEU A 79 8.29 -27.52 34.81
CA LEU A 79 7.92 -26.47 35.77
C LEU A 79 6.63 -26.79 36.52
N LEU A 80 5.64 -27.40 35.84
CA LEU A 80 4.31 -27.68 36.43
C LEU A 80 4.12 -29.16 36.79
N GLY A 81 5.13 -29.98 36.63
CA GLY A 81 5.03 -31.44 36.91
C GLY A 81 4.11 -32.17 35.94
N LEU A 82 3.77 -31.63 34.78
CA LEU A 82 2.84 -32.19 33.79
C LEU A 82 3.51 -33.17 32.83
N ASN A 83 4.60 -33.80 33.24
CA ASN A 83 5.43 -34.61 32.33
C ASN A 83 4.63 -35.78 31.75
N ALA A 84 3.91 -36.55 32.58
CA ALA A 84 3.13 -37.72 32.15
C ALA A 84 2.05 -37.38 31.10
N LEU A 85 1.48 -36.17 31.18
CA LEU A 85 0.45 -35.70 30.23
C LEU A 85 1.02 -35.12 28.95
N LEU A 86 2.04 -34.25 29.06
CA LEU A 86 2.52 -33.46 27.94
C LEU A 86 3.68 -34.13 27.17
N GLU A 87 4.39 -35.11 27.76
CA GLU A 87 5.49 -35.79 27.07
C GLU A 87 5.06 -36.49 25.79
N PRO A 88 4.06 -37.36 25.78
CA PRO A 88 3.64 -38.02 24.54
C PRO A 88 3.15 -37.03 23.50
N ILE A 89 2.45 -35.97 23.93
CA ILE A 89 1.93 -34.93 23.04
C ILE A 89 3.09 -34.16 22.39
N SER A 90 4.07 -33.70 23.19
CA SER A 90 5.19 -32.95 22.68
C SER A 90 6.08 -33.76 21.73
N LEU A 91 6.34 -35.02 22.06
CA LEU A 91 7.11 -35.94 21.20
C LEU A 91 6.37 -36.18 19.88
N TRP A 92 5.07 -36.42 19.92
CA TRP A 92 4.26 -36.62 18.72
C TRP A 92 4.28 -35.40 17.83
N ILE A 93 4.08 -34.18 18.38
CA ILE A 93 4.14 -32.92 17.64
C ILE A 93 5.54 -32.73 17.00
N VAL A 94 6.62 -32.93 17.76
CA VAL A 94 8.00 -32.77 17.27
C VAL A 94 8.27 -33.75 16.13
N TRP A 95 7.93 -35.02 16.29
CA TRP A 95 8.19 -36.04 15.24
C TRP A 95 7.40 -35.75 13.96
N TYR A 96 6.10 -35.46 14.07
CA TYR A 96 5.24 -35.27 12.88
C TYR A 96 5.34 -33.88 12.25
N SER A 97 5.96 -32.90 12.92
CA SER A 97 6.21 -31.59 12.35
C SER A 97 7.13 -31.65 11.10
N GLY A 98 7.95 -32.67 10.99
CA GLY A 98 8.77 -32.95 9.79
C GLY A 98 7.94 -33.15 8.51
N VAL A 99 6.75 -33.73 8.63
CA VAL A 99 5.89 -34.00 7.46
C VAL A 99 5.49 -32.72 6.72
N PRO A 100 4.89 -31.71 7.36
CA PRO A 100 4.57 -30.45 6.67
C PRO A 100 5.82 -29.66 6.23
N ILE A 101 6.97 -29.80 6.91
CA ILE A 101 8.23 -29.18 6.48
C ILE A 101 8.67 -29.78 5.14
N VAL A 102 8.76 -31.11 5.05
CA VAL A 102 9.20 -31.81 3.83
C VAL A 102 8.21 -31.61 2.70
N ALA A 103 6.90 -31.76 2.97
CA ALA A 103 5.86 -31.52 1.98
C ALA A 103 5.91 -30.07 1.45
N GLY A 104 6.09 -29.10 2.34
CA GLY A 104 6.22 -27.69 1.98
C GLY A 104 7.42 -27.41 1.09
N ALA A 105 8.58 -27.97 1.45
CA ALA A 105 9.78 -27.86 0.63
C ALA A 105 9.60 -28.51 -0.76
N ALA A 106 8.98 -29.70 -0.82
CA ALA A 106 8.71 -30.40 -2.07
C ALA A 106 7.77 -29.59 -2.98
N LEU A 107 6.70 -28.99 -2.43
CA LEU A 107 5.81 -28.11 -3.20
C LEU A 107 6.53 -26.87 -3.73
N ALA A 108 7.38 -26.25 -2.92
CA ALA A 108 8.15 -25.08 -3.33
C ALA A 108 9.13 -25.44 -4.46
N VAL A 109 9.86 -26.56 -4.32
CA VAL A 109 10.76 -27.08 -5.37
C VAL A 109 10.00 -27.39 -6.65
N ALA A 110 8.84 -28.06 -6.54
CA ALA A 110 8.01 -28.39 -7.70
C ALA A 110 7.58 -27.12 -8.46
N ASP A 111 7.18 -26.07 -7.75
CA ASP A 111 6.76 -24.82 -8.38
C ASP A 111 7.93 -24.08 -9.04
N LEU A 112 9.05 -23.98 -8.35
CA LEU A 112 10.20 -23.21 -8.82
C LEU A 112 10.92 -23.89 -10.00
N PHE A 113 11.07 -25.21 -9.97
CA PHE A 113 11.84 -25.92 -10.99
C PHE A 113 11.01 -26.42 -12.19
N PHE A 114 9.71 -26.73 -11.99
CA PHE A 114 8.91 -27.33 -13.05
C PHE A 114 7.82 -26.40 -13.59
N LEU A 115 7.30 -25.45 -12.79
CA LEU A 115 6.19 -24.60 -13.19
C LEU A 115 6.57 -23.14 -13.39
N PHE A 116 7.70 -22.68 -12.87
CA PHE A 116 8.08 -21.26 -12.89
C PHE A 116 8.10 -20.69 -14.32
N GLU A 117 8.78 -21.35 -15.26
CA GLU A 117 8.87 -20.87 -16.64
C GLU A 117 7.48 -20.80 -17.33
N ARG A 118 6.55 -21.69 -16.93
CA ARG A 118 5.17 -21.68 -17.45
C ARG A 118 4.32 -20.56 -16.83
N LYS A 119 4.66 -20.15 -15.61
CA LYS A 119 3.98 -19.07 -14.90
C LYS A 119 4.55 -17.70 -15.23
N ARG A 120 5.86 -17.66 -15.43
CA ARG A 120 6.55 -16.44 -15.80
C ARG A 120 6.06 -15.97 -17.16
N ARG A 121 5.62 -14.73 -17.19
CA ARG A 121 5.36 -14.06 -18.44
C ARG A 121 6.62 -13.38 -18.88
N VAL A 122 7.26 -13.93 -19.88
CA VAL A 122 8.32 -13.22 -20.60
C VAL A 122 7.60 -12.16 -21.42
N ALA A 123 7.47 -11.00 -20.84
CA ALA A 123 7.12 -9.82 -21.59
C ALA A 123 8.40 -9.10 -21.98
N THR A 124 8.41 -8.54 -23.17
CA THR A 124 9.27 -7.38 -23.44
C THR A 124 8.99 -6.36 -22.34
N VAL A 125 10.02 -5.68 -21.86
CA VAL A 125 9.86 -4.58 -20.89
C VAL A 125 8.81 -3.64 -21.45
N ARG A 126 7.74 -3.41 -20.69
CA ARG A 126 6.70 -2.45 -21.05
C ARG A 126 7.27 -1.06 -20.94
N ASP A 127 7.08 -0.25 -21.96
CA ASP A 127 7.45 1.16 -21.99
C ASP A 127 6.34 1.93 -22.70
N GLU A 128 5.28 2.21 -21.96
CA GLU A 128 4.07 2.86 -22.43
C GLU A 128 3.81 4.09 -21.55
N PRO A 129 4.43 5.25 -21.84
CA PRO A 129 4.17 6.48 -21.11
C PRO A 129 2.70 6.90 -21.24
N PRO A 130 2.11 7.54 -20.23
CA PRO A 130 0.77 8.10 -20.35
C PRO A 130 0.75 9.21 -21.38
N HIS A 131 -0.32 9.29 -22.18
CA HIS A 131 -0.51 10.39 -23.13
C HIS A 131 -0.81 11.70 -22.40
N ASN A 132 -1.54 11.59 -21.29
CA ASN A 132 -1.88 12.69 -20.41
C ASN A 132 -1.37 12.39 -19.00
N PRO A 133 -0.29 13.05 -18.55
CA PRO A 133 0.32 12.78 -17.24
C PRO A 133 -0.46 13.39 -16.07
N PHE A 134 -1.57 14.09 -16.31
CA PHE A 134 -2.36 14.68 -15.24
C PHE A 134 -3.06 13.62 -14.40
N ILE A 135 -3.16 13.93 -13.11
CA ILE A 135 -3.57 13.02 -12.05
C ILE A 135 -4.81 13.55 -11.34
N THR A 136 -5.79 12.71 -11.14
CA THR A 136 -6.81 12.90 -10.12
C THR A 136 -6.32 12.27 -8.83
N VAL A 137 -6.11 13.08 -7.79
CA VAL A 137 -5.66 12.60 -6.47
C VAL A 137 -6.89 12.30 -5.61
N ALA A 138 -6.95 11.13 -5.00
CA ALA A 138 -8.02 10.73 -4.10
C ALA A 138 -7.43 10.43 -2.70
N LEU A 139 -7.91 11.14 -1.70
CA LEU A 139 -7.47 11.04 -0.31
C LEU A 139 -8.56 10.39 0.54
N THR A 140 -8.19 9.35 1.27
CA THR A 140 -9.05 8.80 2.33
C THR A 140 -8.87 9.60 3.61
N ALA A 141 -9.97 9.90 4.30
CA ALA A 141 -9.95 10.63 5.56
C ALA A 141 -10.92 10.03 6.58
N TYR A 142 -10.51 9.95 7.83
CA TYR A 142 -11.34 9.55 8.97
C TYR A 142 -10.90 10.27 10.23
N ASN A 143 -11.66 11.24 10.67
CA ASN A 143 -11.35 12.12 11.81
C ASN A 143 -9.92 12.72 11.70
N ASP A 144 -9.59 13.28 10.56
CA ASP A 144 -8.27 13.83 10.23
C ASP A 144 -8.28 15.37 10.14
N GLU A 145 -9.14 16.04 10.95
CA GLU A 145 -9.29 17.51 10.93
C GLU A 145 -7.98 18.27 11.08
N LEU A 146 -7.00 17.73 11.83
CA LEU A 146 -5.72 18.38 12.08
C LEU A 146 -4.77 18.34 10.86
N SER A 147 -4.98 17.41 9.96
CA SER A 147 -4.04 17.13 8.85
C SER A 147 -4.62 17.38 7.46
N ILE A 148 -5.92 17.19 7.30
CA ILE A 148 -6.56 17.09 5.98
C ILE A 148 -6.38 18.35 5.13
N ALA A 149 -6.52 19.55 5.71
CA ALA A 149 -6.36 20.79 4.96
C ALA A 149 -4.94 20.92 4.36
N ALA A 150 -3.92 20.66 5.19
CA ALA A 150 -2.53 20.71 4.74
C ALA A 150 -2.18 19.56 3.78
N ALA A 151 -2.84 18.39 3.87
CA ALA A 151 -2.69 17.33 2.89
C ALA A 151 -3.29 17.71 1.54
N VAL A 152 -4.50 18.27 1.53
CA VAL A 152 -5.16 18.77 0.31
C VAL A 152 -4.29 19.82 -0.38
N GLU A 153 -3.77 20.79 0.38
CA GLU A 153 -2.93 21.87 -0.15
C GLU A 153 -1.64 21.31 -0.78
N ASP A 154 -0.94 20.39 -0.08
CA ASP A 154 0.29 19.74 -0.57
C ASP A 154 0.07 19.07 -1.93
N PHE A 155 -1.00 18.27 -2.08
CA PHE A 155 -1.31 17.64 -3.34
C PHE A 155 -1.83 18.62 -4.41
N ARG A 156 -2.61 19.63 -4.03
CA ARG A 156 -3.19 20.60 -4.96
C ARG A 156 -2.14 21.51 -5.60
N LEU A 157 -1.05 21.77 -4.89
CA LEU A 157 0.09 22.57 -5.39
C LEU A 157 0.98 21.77 -6.36
N HIS A 158 0.83 20.46 -6.45
CA HIS A 158 1.66 19.65 -7.35
C HIS A 158 1.28 19.89 -8.83
N PRO A 159 2.24 20.15 -9.74
CA PRO A 159 1.97 20.56 -11.13
C PRO A 159 1.15 19.54 -11.94
N LEU A 160 1.27 18.24 -11.62
CA LEU A 160 0.54 17.18 -12.29
C LEU A 160 -0.85 16.90 -11.66
N ALA A 161 -1.15 17.43 -10.48
CA ALA A 161 -2.46 17.23 -9.85
C ALA A 161 -3.51 18.14 -10.49
N ARG A 162 -4.44 17.55 -11.23
CA ARG A 162 -5.55 18.28 -11.87
C ARG A 162 -6.62 18.64 -10.84
N ARG A 163 -6.89 17.74 -9.89
CA ARG A 163 -7.85 17.89 -8.81
C ARG A 163 -7.51 16.99 -7.62
N VAL A 164 -8.02 17.38 -6.48
CA VAL A 164 -7.96 16.57 -5.26
C VAL A 164 -9.38 16.25 -4.81
N ILE A 165 -9.66 14.97 -4.62
CA ILE A 165 -10.92 14.44 -4.06
C ILE A 165 -10.61 13.96 -2.64
N VAL A 166 -11.45 14.27 -1.69
CA VAL A 166 -11.38 13.74 -0.33
C VAL A 166 -12.66 12.96 -0.05
N VAL A 167 -12.52 11.71 0.35
CA VAL A 167 -13.64 10.91 0.87
C VAL A 167 -13.51 10.85 2.39
N SER A 168 -14.43 11.51 3.08
CA SER A 168 -14.59 11.43 4.52
C SER A 168 -15.41 10.19 4.87
N ASN A 169 -14.85 9.27 5.64
CA ASN A 169 -15.56 8.05 5.99
C ASN A 169 -16.16 8.14 7.38
N ASN A 170 -17.37 8.64 7.48
CA ASN A 170 -18.10 8.75 8.74
C ASN A 170 -17.31 9.50 9.82
N SER A 171 -16.68 10.64 9.46
CA SER A 171 -15.93 11.47 10.40
C SER A 171 -16.89 12.23 11.32
N ALA A 172 -16.55 12.31 12.62
CA ALA A 172 -17.31 13.01 13.63
C ALA A 172 -16.75 14.41 13.95
N ASP A 173 -15.60 14.75 13.35
CA ASP A 173 -14.90 16.03 13.52
C ASP A 173 -15.04 16.91 12.28
N ALA A 174 -14.34 18.04 12.23
CA ALA A 174 -14.39 18.99 11.12
C ALA A 174 -13.56 18.55 9.87
N THR A 175 -13.33 17.26 9.67
CA THR A 175 -12.54 16.75 8.53
C THR A 175 -13.16 17.16 7.18
N PHE A 176 -14.48 16.99 7.02
CA PHE A 176 -15.18 17.28 5.79
C PHE A 176 -15.10 18.77 5.42
N GLU A 177 -15.44 19.65 6.37
CA GLU A 177 -15.47 21.10 6.20
C GLU A 177 -14.08 21.65 5.92
N ARG A 178 -13.06 21.14 6.62
CA ARG A 178 -11.67 21.58 6.42
C ARG A 178 -11.11 21.13 5.06
N ALA A 179 -11.46 19.93 4.59
CA ALA A 179 -11.08 19.47 3.26
C ALA A 179 -11.74 20.33 2.17
N GLN A 180 -13.02 20.64 2.33
CA GLN A 180 -13.76 21.51 1.41
C GLN A 180 -13.18 22.93 1.38
N ALA A 181 -12.92 23.51 2.53
CA ALA A 181 -12.31 24.84 2.66
C ALA A 181 -10.90 24.90 2.04
N ALA A 182 -10.14 23.82 2.07
CA ALA A 182 -8.85 23.71 1.42
C ALA A 182 -8.95 23.55 -0.12
N GLY A 183 -10.16 23.44 -0.68
CA GLY A 183 -10.42 23.38 -2.11
C GLY A 183 -10.46 21.96 -2.70
N ALA A 184 -10.69 20.94 -1.89
CA ALA A 184 -10.94 19.60 -2.37
C ALA A 184 -12.40 19.42 -2.82
N ILE A 185 -12.62 18.49 -3.75
CA ILE A 185 -13.93 17.91 -4.01
C ILE A 185 -14.21 16.92 -2.88
N THR A 186 -15.11 17.26 -1.96
CA THR A 186 -15.35 16.48 -0.74
C THR A 186 -16.58 15.62 -0.89
N LEU A 187 -16.48 14.37 -0.51
CA LEU A 187 -17.56 13.38 -0.52
C LEU A 187 -17.62 12.72 0.85
N ASP A 188 -18.83 12.40 1.30
CA ASP A 188 -19.02 11.62 2.50
C ASP A 188 -19.36 10.17 2.16
N GLU A 189 -18.76 9.22 2.89
CA GLU A 189 -19.08 7.81 2.85
C GLU A 189 -19.67 7.43 4.21
N GLU A 190 -20.99 7.40 4.28
CA GLU A 190 -21.74 7.15 5.51
C GLU A 190 -21.50 5.76 6.10
N ALA A 191 -21.28 4.76 5.24
CA ALA A 191 -21.06 3.41 5.69
C ALA A 191 -19.61 3.25 6.20
N PRO A 192 -19.41 2.91 7.51
CA PRO A 192 -18.09 2.83 8.08
C PRO A 192 -17.26 1.70 7.45
N GLY A 193 -15.98 1.95 7.27
CA GLY A 193 -15.02 0.95 6.79
C GLY A 193 -14.00 1.50 5.82
N TYR A 194 -12.72 1.23 6.14
CA TYR A 194 -11.59 1.68 5.33
C TYR A 194 -11.70 1.24 3.85
N GLY A 195 -12.05 -0.03 3.61
CA GLY A 195 -12.19 -0.52 2.23
C GLY A 195 -13.31 0.17 1.44
N ARG A 196 -14.42 0.54 2.10
CA ARG A 196 -15.48 1.35 1.48
C ARG A 196 -14.98 2.72 1.08
N CYS A 197 -14.25 3.37 1.99
CA CYS A 197 -13.63 4.66 1.74
C CYS A 197 -12.67 4.60 0.53
N VAL A 198 -11.76 3.62 0.51
CA VAL A 198 -10.82 3.43 -0.61
C VAL A 198 -11.57 3.16 -1.92
N LEU A 199 -12.55 2.26 -1.91
CA LEU A 199 -13.32 1.97 -3.11
C LEU A 199 -14.08 3.19 -3.63
N ARG A 200 -14.66 3.99 -2.72
CA ARG A 200 -15.31 5.25 -3.08
C ARG A 200 -14.32 6.25 -3.69
N CYS A 201 -13.14 6.42 -3.08
CA CYS A 201 -12.05 7.23 -3.62
C CYS A 201 -11.71 6.85 -5.06
N LEU A 202 -11.44 5.57 -5.30
CA LEU A 202 -11.07 5.07 -6.62
C LEU A 202 -12.20 5.19 -7.64
N THR A 203 -13.44 4.91 -7.23
CA THR A 203 -14.61 5.01 -8.09
C THR A 203 -14.87 6.45 -8.53
N GLU A 204 -14.83 7.40 -7.60
CA GLU A 204 -15.05 8.81 -7.91
C GLU A 204 -13.91 9.37 -8.77
N ALA A 205 -12.66 9.04 -8.44
CA ALA A 205 -11.53 9.49 -9.23
C ALA A 205 -11.54 8.96 -10.66
N ALA A 206 -11.98 7.70 -10.86
CA ALA A 206 -12.06 7.09 -12.19
C ALA A 206 -13.17 7.67 -13.09
N ARG A 207 -14.09 8.48 -12.56
CA ARG A 207 -15.13 9.17 -13.35
C ARG A 207 -14.58 10.28 -14.25
N TYR A 208 -13.45 10.85 -13.87
CA TYR A 208 -12.84 11.95 -14.60
C TYR A 208 -11.98 11.43 -15.77
N ASP A 209 -12.44 11.68 -16.98
CA ASP A 209 -11.78 11.21 -18.22
C ASP A 209 -10.71 12.18 -18.75
N ASP A 210 -10.64 13.39 -18.20
CA ASP A 210 -9.61 14.39 -18.48
C ASP A 210 -8.27 14.12 -17.75
N THR A 211 -8.18 13.02 -16.97
CA THR A 211 -6.96 12.51 -16.38
C THR A 211 -6.79 11.02 -16.69
N GLU A 212 -5.57 10.63 -17.07
CA GLU A 212 -5.23 9.23 -17.37
C GLU A 212 -4.77 8.47 -16.12
N LEU A 213 -4.40 9.21 -15.07
CA LEU A 213 -3.82 8.67 -13.85
C LEU A 213 -4.67 9.03 -12.62
N VAL A 214 -4.72 8.08 -11.68
CA VAL A 214 -5.37 8.24 -10.38
C VAL A 214 -4.36 7.93 -9.29
N ALA A 215 -4.11 8.87 -8.40
CA ALA A 215 -3.32 8.66 -7.19
C ALA A 215 -4.24 8.44 -6.00
N LEU A 216 -4.07 7.35 -5.29
CA LEU A 216 -4.72 7.07 -4.01
C LEU A 216 -3.75 7.32 -2.88
N CYS A 217 -4.16 8.06 -1.85
CA CYS A 217 -3.34 8.37 -0.69
C CYS A 217 -4.19 8.57 0.57
N GLU A 218 -3.54 8.71 1.73
CA GLU A 218 -4.18 9.07 3.00
C GLU A 218 -4.09 10.57 3.26
N GLY A 219 -5.12 11.15 3.88
CA GLY A 219 -5.18 12.57 4.24
C GLY A 219 -4.46 12.94 5.54
N ASP A 220 -3.72 12.01 6.12
CA ASP A 220 -3.08 12.12 7.44
C ASP A 220 -1.63 12.65 7.42
N ARG A 221 -1.14 13.05 6.25
CA ARG A 221 0.20 13.56 5.99
C ARG A 221 1.34 12.57 6.19
N THR A 222 1.07 11.28 6.27
CA THR A 222 2.11 10.25 6.27
C THR A 222 2.86 10.16 4.94
N PHE A 223 2.20 10.55 3.85
CA PHE A 223 2.77 10.66 2.51
C PHE A 223 2.75 12.09 1.99
N ARG A 224 3.55 12.37 0.97
CA ARG A 224 3.72 13.70 0.39
C ARG A 224 3.51 13.72 -1.11
N ALA A 225 3.04 14.85 -1.62
CA ALA A 225 2.86 15.07 -3.05
C ALA A 225 4.19 15.00 -3.83
N ALA A 226 5.32 15.34 -3.21
CA ALA A 226 6.64 15.26 -3.83
C ALA A 226 7.02 13.85 -4.33
N ASP A 227 6.42 12.79 -3.78
CA ASP A 227 6.64 11.43 -4.24
C ASP A 227 5.88 11.08 -5.54
N ILE A 228 4.95 11.94 -6.00
CA ILE A 228 4.22 11.75 -7.27
C ILE A 228 5.19 11.59 -8.44
N GLU A 229 6.24 12.39 -8.49
CA GLU A 229 7.21 12.33 -9.59
C GLU A 229 7.89 10.96 -9.67
N LYS A 230 8.22 10.37 -8.51
CA LYS A 230 8.77 9.02 -8.45
C LYS A 230 7.77 7.98 -8.97
N LEU A 231 6.52 8.06 -8.54
CA LEU A 231 5.47 7.14 -8.99
C LEU A 231 5.22 7.28 -10.50
N VAL A 232 5.19 8.50 -11.01
CA VAL A 232 5.03 8.79 -12.45
C VAL A 232 6.19 8.22 -13.26
N ALA A 233 7.42 8.25 -12.75
CA ALA A 233 8.57 7.67 -13.44
C ALA A 233 8.45 6.15 -13.67
N TYR A 234 7.70 5.43 -12.83
CA TYR A 234 7.49 3.98 -12.95
C TYR A 234 6.23 3.59 -13.71
N ILE A 235 5.27 4.51 -13.92
CA ILE A 235 3.99 4.20 -14.56
C ILE A 235 4.11 3.71 -16.03
N PRO A 236 5.13 4.11 -16.83
CA PRO A 236 5.32 3.55 -18.16
C PRO A 236 5.45 2.02 -18.17
N HIS A 237 5.95 1.45 -17.09
CA HIS A 237 6.25 0.03 -16.96
C HIS A 237 5.14 -0.78 -16.29
N SER A 238 4.05 -0.12 -15.81
CA SER A 238 3.04 -0.80 -14.98
C SER A 238 1.63 -0.24 -15.17
N ASP A 239 0.64 -0.99 -14.71
CA ASP A 239 -0.74 -0.53 -14.56
C ASP A 239 -0.96 0.15 -13.22
N ILE A 240 -0.24 -0.30 -12.20
CA ILE A 240 -0.28 0.21 -10.82
C ILE A 240 1.15 0.34 -10.30
N VAL A 241 1.50 1.51 -9.82
CA VAL A 241 2.71 1.74 -9.03
C VAL A 241 2.33 1.78 -7.57
N ASN A 242 2.85 0.81 -6.79
CA ASN A 242 2.63 0.71 -5.36
C ASN A 242 3.76 1.41 -4.62
N GLY A 243 3.47 2.42 -3.81
CA GLY A 243 4.47 3.05 -2.97
C GLY A 243 4.90 2.10 -1.85
N THR A 244 6.21 1.83 -1.70
CA THR A 244 6.71 1.00 -0.61
C THR A 244 7.41 1.82 0.46
N ARG A 245 7.11 1.51 1.74
CA ARG A 245 7.68 2.15 2.95
C ARG A 245 8.85 1.34 3.53
N THR A 246 9.30 0.31 2.82
CA THR A 246 10.28 -0.64 3.34
C THR A 246 11.72 -0.12 3.30
N VAL A 247 11.99 0.97 2.58
CA VAL A 247 13.31 1.56 2.46
C VAL A 247 13.61 2.44 3.66
N GLU A 248 14.51 1.98 4.53
CA GLU A 248 14.80 2.59 5.84
C GLU A 248 15.20 4.08 5.79
N PRO A 249 16.07 4.55 4.87
CA PRO A 249 16.45 5.96 4.80
C PRO A 249 15.29 6.91 4.42
N LEU A 250 14.22 6.39 3.83
CA LEU A 250 13.04 7.16 3.43
C LEU A 250 11.94 7.18 4.50
N ARG A 251 12.17 6.54 5.64
CA ARG A 251 11.20 6.42 6.72
C ARG A 251 11.65 7.16 7.96
N GLN A 252 10.79 8.00 8.52
CA GLN A 252 11.06 8.64 9.81
C GLN A 252 11.05 7.60 10.94
N ARG A 253 11.87 7.83 11.98
CA ARG A 253 12.05 6.87 13.10
C ARG A 253 10.77 6.59 13.88
N ARG A 254 9.90 7.59 14.04
CA ARG A 254 8.65 7.49 14.82
C ARG A 254 7.45 7.42 13.90
N THR A 255 7.33 6.34 13.14
CA THR A 255 6.15 6.07 12.32
C THR A 255 5.32 4.95 12.93
N GLN A 256 4.12 4.77 12.40
CA GLN A 256 3.21 3.70 12.82
C GLN A 256 3.67 2.30 12.37
N LEU A 257 4.63 2.21 11.46
CA LEU A 257 5.18 0.94 11.00
C LEU A 257 6.22 0.43 12.01
N THR A 258 5.75 -0.24 13.07
CA THR A 258 6.63 -0.89 14.05
C THR A 258 7.46 -2.00 13.38
N THR A 259 8.56 -2.40 14.02
CA THR A 259 9.41 -3.50 13.51
C THR A 259 8.59 -4.79 13.27
N PHE A 260 7.69 -5.12 14.19
CA PHE A 260 6.79 -6.27 14.04
C PHE A 260 5.89 -6.14 12.80
N MET A 261 5.25 -4.98 12.62
CA MET A 261 4.38 -4.73 11.46
C MET A 261 5.17 -4.68 10.15
N TYR A 262 6.40 -4.18 10.18
CA TYR A 262 7.29 -4.17 9.02
C TYR A 262 7.55 -5.60 8.51
N TYR A 263 8.04 -6.49 9.38
CA TYR A 263 8.33 -7.87 8.96
C TYR A 263 7.07 -8.65 8.63
N GLY A 264 5.96 -8.42 9.36
CA GLY A 264 4.66 -8.99 9.04
C GLY A 264 4.16 -8.57 7.65
N ASN A 265 4.30 -7.30 7.32
CA ASN A 265 3.92 -6.75 6.01
C ASN A 265 4.79 -7.33 4.87
N VAL A 266 6.11 -7.41 5.08
CA VAL A 266 7.03 -8.07 4.13
C VAL A 266 6.66 -9.55 3.94
N PHE A 267 6.34 -10.28 5.02
CA PHE A 267 5.93 -11.68 4.94
C PHE A 267 4.66 -11.86 4.10
N VAL A 268 3.63 -11.04 4.36
CA VAL A 268 2.37 -11.08 3.57
C VAL A 268 2.64 -10.71 2.11
N GLY A 269 3.52 -9.73 1.87
CA GLY A 269 3.95 -9.35 0.51
C GLY A 269 4.62 -10.51 -0.22
N LYS A 270 5.53 -11.23 0.44
CA LYS A 270 6.20 -12.41 -0.14
C LYS A 270 5.25 -13.59 -0.34
N LEU A 271 4.23 -13.73 0.50
CA LEU A 271 3.19 -14.74 0.29
C LEU A 271 2.33 -14.41 -0.94
N LEU A 272 2.00 -13.14 -1.13
CA LEU A 272 1.28 -12.67 -2.32
C LEU A 272 2.13 -12.85 -3.60
N GLU A 273 3.42 -12.55 -3.53
CA GLU A 273 4.38 -12.82 -4.61
C GLU A 273 4.46 -14.32 -4.92
N ALA A 274 4.52 -15.18 -3.91
CA ALA A 274 4.53 -16.64 -4.07
C ALA A 274 3.23 -17.16 -4.72
N LYS A 275 2.08 -16.55 -4.41
CA LYS A 275 0.80 -16.86 -5.05
C LYS A 275 0.80 -16.51 -6.55
N HIS A 276 1.36 -15.37 -6.90
CA HIS A 276 1.42 -14.84 -8.27
C HIS A 276 2.86 -14.91 -8.82
N LEU A 277 3.52 -16.04 -8.61
CA LEU A 277 4.91 -16.26 -8.95
C LEU A 277 5.25 -15.81 -10.38
N GLY A 278 6.31 -15.00 -10.52
CA GLY A 278 6.77 -14.46 -11.79
C GLY A 278 6.03 -13.22 -12.32
N ARG A 279 5.15 -12.59 -11.49
CA ARG A 279 4.33 -11.43 -11.91
C ARG A 279 4.71 -10.10 -11.28
N GLY A 280 5.51 -10.12 -10.24
CA GLY A 280 5.97 -8.91 -9.56
C GLY A 280 6.73 -9.23 -8.30
N THR A 281 7.46 -8.25 -7.78
CA THR A 281 8.12 -8.28 -6.47
C THR A 281 7.35 -7.39 -5.53
N ILE A 282 6.92 -7.91 -4.37
CA ILE A 282 6.06 -7.22 -3.43
C ILE A 282 6.71 -7.25 -2.04
N THR A 283 6.87 -6.06 -1.45
CA THR A 283 7.43 -5.89 -0.10
C THR A 283 6.50 -5.14 0.83
N ASP A 284 5.54 -4.36 0.31
CA ASP A 284 4.60 -3.56 1.10
C ASP A 284 3.16 -3.68 0.59
N VAL A 285 2.40 -4.61 1.15
CA VAL A 285 0.97 -4.79 0.83
C VAL A 285 0.07 -3.82 1.58
N GLY A 286 0.56 -3.19 2.64
CA GLY A 286 -0.26 -2.35 3.54
C GLY A 286 -0.27 -0.87 3.17
N THR A 287 0.51 -0.43 2.21
CA THR A 287 0.55 0.98 1.82
C THR A 287 -0.72 1.39 1.07
N THR A 288 -1.18 2.61 1.32
CA THR A 288 -2.29 3.22 0.58
C THR A 288 -1.80 4.00 -0.63
N TYR A 289 -0.59 4.55 -0.58
CA TYR A 289 -0.08 5.39 -1.65
C TYR A 289 0.18 4.58 -2.93
N LYS A 290 -0.69 4.77 -3.91
CA LYS A 290 -0.64 4.10 -5.21
C LYS A 290 -0.92 5.09 -6.32
N LEU A 291 -0.25 4.89 -7.46
CA LEU A 291 -0.58 5.55 -8.72
C LEU A 291 -1.09 4.49 -9.69
N CYS A 292 -2.29 4.69 -10.21
CA CYS A 292 -2.97 3.71 -11.06
C CYS A 292 -3.30 4.36 -12.42
N ARG A 293 -3.22 3.58 -13.49
CA ARG A 293 -3.86 3.95 -14.75
C ARG A 293 -5.37 3.86 -14.61
N ARG A 294 -6.08 4.86 -15.12
CA ARG A 294 -7.55 4.93 -15.04
C ARG A 294 -8.22 3.72 -15.73
N ASP A 295 -7.73 3.32 -16.90
CA ASP A 295 -8.27 2.15 -17.63
C ASP A 295 -8.10 0.85 -16.84
N ALA A 296 -6.96 0.68 -16.15
CA ALA A 296 -6.73 -0.44 -15.26
C ALA A 296 -7.68 -0.42 -14.06
N LEU A 297 -7.95 0.76 -13.48
CA LEU A 297 -8.94 0.91 -12.41
C LEU A 297 -10.34 0.55 -12.87
N LEU A 298 -10.78 1.02 -14.04
CA LEU A 298 -12.11 0.69 -14.58
C LEU A 298 -12.31 -0.82 -14.76
N GLN A 299 -11.23 -1.56 -15.11
CA GLN A 299 -11.26 -3.02 -15.15
C GLN A 299 -11.33 -3.64 -13.75
N LEU A 300 -10.65 -3.05 -12.77
CA LEU A 300 -10.47 -3.60 -11.42
C LEU A 300 -11.67 -3.34 -10.50
N LEU A 301 -12.26 -2.14 -10.55
CA LEU A 301 -13.31 -1.68 -9.65
C LEU A 301 -14.48 -2.68 -9.47
N PRO A 302 -15.03 -3.31 -10.53
CA PRO A 302 -16.13 -4.27 -10.39
C PRO A 302 -15.73 -5.57 -9.66
N ARG A 303 -14.44 -5.83 -9.48
CA ARG A 303 -13.89 -7.03 -8.84
C ARG A 303 -13.56 -6.82 -7.37
N LEU A 304 -13.50 -5.57 -6.93
CA LEU A 304 -13.14 -5.25 -5.54
C LEU A 304 -14.33 -5.43 -4.60
N ASN A 305 -14.07 -6.00 -3.44
CA ASN A 305 -15.09 -6.24 -2.41
C ASN A 305 -15.05 -5.13 -1.33
N PRO A 306 -16.05 -4.24 -1.26
CA PRO A 306 -16.08 -3.14 -0.30
C PRO A 306 -16.24 -3.58 1.17
N ALA A 307 -16.60 -4.83 1.40
CA ALA A 307 -16.75 -5.35 2.75
C ALA A 307 -15.42 -5.76 3.41
N ILE A 308 -14.34 -5.83 2.64
CA ILE A 308 -12.98 -6.00 3.16
C ILE A 308 -12.54 -4.66 3.72
N ASN A 309 -12.02 -4.67 4.95
CA ASN A 309 -11.72 -3.44 5.68
C ASN A 309 -10.23 -3.10 5.63
N LEU A 310 -9.51 -3.24 6.73
CA LEU A 310 -8.08 -2.86 6.84
C LEU A 310 -7.15 -3.70 5.94
N GLU A 311 -7.61 -4.85 5.50
CA GLU A 311 -6.94 -5.75 4.56
C GLU A 311 -7.09 -5.32 3.08
N PHE A 312 -7.83 -4.23 2.82
CA PHE A 312 -8.24 -3.84 1.46
C PHE A 312 -7.07 -3.58 0.51
N ASN A 313 -5.96 -3.03 1.00
CA ASN A 313 -4.79 -2.80 0.16
C ASN A 313 -4.19 -4.12 -0.38
N ALA A 314 -4.11 -5.15 0.46
CA ALA A 314 -3.67 -6.47 0.03
C ALA A 314 -4.68 -7.13 -0.93
N HIS A 315 -5.99 -6.96 -0.67
CA HIS A 315 -7.06 -7.40 -1.56
C HIS A 315 -6.97 -6.78 -2.95
N LEU A 316 -6.80 -5.46 -3.02
CA LEU A 316 -6.65 -4.73 -4.28
C LEU A 316 -5.48 -5.26 -5.10
N MET A 317 -4.31 -5.47 -4.48
CA MET A 317 -3.13 -5.99 -5.16
C MET A 317 -3.32 -7.44 -5.63
N ASP A 318 -3.91 -8.30 -4.79
CA ASP A 318 -4.19 -9.70 -5.15
C ASP A 318 -5.15 -9.80 -6.35
N VAL A 319 -6.24 -9.04 -6.32
CA VAL A 319 -7.21 -9.00 -7.42
C VAL A 319 -6.58 -8.41 -8.69
N ALA A 320 -5.79 -7.35 -8.57
CA ALA A 320 -5.10 -6.75 -9.72
C ALA A 320 -4.16 -7.76 -10.41
N LEU A 321 -3.35 -8.49 -9.65
CA LEU A 321 -2.48 -9.53 -10.18
C LEU A 321 -3.27 -10.70 -10.78
N ALA A 322 -4.39 -11.08 -10.17
CA ALA A 322 -5.28 -12.13 -10.70
C ALA A 322 -5.93 -11.71 -12.03
N GLU A 323 -6.30 -10.45 -12.20
CA GLU A 323 -6.83 -9.90 -13.46
C GLU A 323 -5.74 -9.63 -14.51
N GLY A 324 -4.48 -9.90 -14.18
CA GLY A 324 -3.34 -9.78 -15.11
C GLY A 324 -2.77 -8.39 -15.22
N LEU A 325 -3.11 -7.48 -14.29
CA LEU A 325 -2.49 -6.17 -14.21
C LEU A 325 -1.05 -6.27 -13.71
N THR A 326 -0.21 -5.36 -14.18
CA THR A 326 1.19 -5.27 -13.75
C THR A 326 1.32 -4.30 -12.58
N ILE A 327 2.05 -4.71 -11.54
CA ILE A 327 2.34 -3.89 -10.37
C ILE A 327 3.85 -3.74 -10.24
N VAL A 328 4.31 -2.50 -10.05
CA VAL A 328 5.70 -2.18 -9.72
C VAL A 328 5.72 -1.45 -8.38
N GLU A 329 6.69 -1.75 -7.52
CA GLU A 329 6.90 -1.00 -6.28
C GLU A 329 7.90 0.15 -6.49
N CYS A 330 7.56 1.30 -5.91
CA CYS A 330 8.39 2.50 -5.91
C CYS A 330 8.63 2.95 -4.46
N PRO A 331 9.87 3.14 -4.03
CA PRO A 331 10.16 3.67 -2.70
C PRO A 331 9.61 5.08 -2.51
N VAL A 332 8.78 5.27 -1.48
CA VAL A 332 8.21 6.56 -1.11
C VAL A 332 8.68 7.00 0.26
N THR A 333 8.66 8.31 0.52
CA THR A 333 8.93 8.85 1.84
C THR A 333 7.76 8.55 2.78
N PHE A 334 8.06 8.18 4.02
CA PHE A 334 7.05 7.87 5.01
C PHE A 334 7.28 8.69 6.28
N HIS A 335 6.32 9.55 6.58
CA HIS A 335 6.39 10.52 7.66
C HIS A 335 5.57 10.08 8.87
N GLN A 336 5.84 10.74 10.00
CA GLN A 336 5.01 10.60 11.17
C GLN A 336 3.61 11.17 10.87
N ARG A 337 2.57 10.43 11.24
CA ARG A 337 1.18 10.86 11.13
C ARG A 337 0.93 12.12 11.97
N VAL A 338 0.14 13.01 11.44
CA VAL A 338 -0.44 14.13 12.21
C VAL A 338 -1.76 13.62 12.82
N GLY A 339 -1.90 13.75 14.14
CA GLY A 339 -3.03 13.21 14.90
C GLY A 339 -2.84 11.75 15.33
N GLU A 340 -3.89 11.17 15.92
CA GLU A 340 -3.87 9.82 16.47
C GLU A 340 -4.11 8.75 15.42
N SER A 341 -3.47 7.58 15.57
CA SER A 341 -3.71 6.42 14.72
C SER A 341 -5.02 5.75 15.11
N LYS A 342 -5.91 5.56 14.14
CA LYS A 342 -7.26 5.00 14.35
C LYS A 342 -7.47 3.63 13.69
N GLY A 343 -6.47 3.18 12.93
CA GLY A 343 -6.53 1.94 12.15
C GLY A 343 -5.94 0.70 12.81
N GLY A 344 -5.57 -0.29 12.01
CA GLY A 344 -4.94 -1.54 12.43
C GLY A 344 -3.56 -1.37 13.08
N ASN A 345 -2.92 -0.21 12.92
CA ASN A 345 -1.57 0.08 13.40
C ASN A 345 -1.53 0.61 14.85
N THR A 346 -2.62 0.53 15.61
CA THR A 346 -2.68 1.03 16.99
C THR A 346 -1.98 0.11 18.00
N SER A 347 -1.82 -1.19 17.68
CA SER A 347 -1.08 -2.15 18.50
C SER A 347 -0.58 -3.34 17.67
N ASN A 348 0.47 -4.01 18.14
CA ASN A 348 1.00 -5.22 17.50
C ASN A 348 -0.03 -6.34 17.41
N LEU A 349 -0.93 -6.46 18.42
CA LEU A 349 -2.00 -7.47 18.41
C LEU A 349 -3.02 -7.19 17.29
N ARG A 350 -3.43 -5.94 17.11
CA ARG A 350 -4.30 -5.57 15.97
C ARG A 350 -3.59 -5.81 14.64
N GLY A 351 -2.31 -5.45 14.55
CA GLY A 351 -1.47 -5.75 13.38
C GLY A 351 -1.43 -7.24 13.05
N LEU A 352 -1.29 -8.11 14.07
CA LEU A 352 -1.33 -9.56 13.91
C LEU A 352 -2.69 -10.05 13.39
N ILE A 353 -3.80 -9.54 13.95
CA ILE A 353 -5.15 -9.90 13.50
C ILE A 353 -5.36 -9.50 12.03
N VAL A 354 -5.00 -8.26 11.67
CA VAL A 354 -5.11 -7.77 10.28
C VAL A 354 -4.23 -8.59 9.34
N GLY A 355 -2.97 -8.86 9.72
CA GLY A 355 -2.06 -9.71 8.94
C GLY A 355 -2.59 -11.13 8.74
N SER A 356 -3.16 -11.75 9.79
CA SER A 356 -3.78 -13.08 9.69
C SER A 356 -4.99 -13.09 8.75
N ARG A 357 -5.81 -12.05 8.77
CA ARG A 357 -6.93 -11.88 7.83
C ARG A 357 -6.45 -11.66 6.39
N MET A 358 -5.35 -10.92 6.19
CA MET A 358 -4.73 -10.78 4.87
C MET A 358 -4.26 -12.15 4.35
N ILE A 359 -3.56 -12.94 5.16
CA ILE A 359 -3.12 -14.29 4.79
C ILE A 359 -4.32 -15.17 4.43
N LEU A 360 -5.35 -15.19 5.28
CA LEU A 360 -6.56 -15.96 5.02
C LEU A 360 -7.23 -15.51 3.70
N GLY A 361 -7.38 -14.20 3.49
CA GLY A 361 -7.94 -13.64 2.26
C GLY A 361 -7.16 -14.06 1.01
N ILE A 362 -5.84 -13.96 1.05
CA ILE A 362 -4.95 -14.36 -0.06
C ILE A 362 -5.10 -15.86 -0.36
N VAL A 363 -5.14 -16.70 0.66
CA VAL A 363 -5.27 -18.18 0.51
C VAL A 363 -6.64 -18.57 -0.02
N THR A 364 -7.70 -17.93 0.46
CA THR A 364 -9.10 -18.25 0.08
C THR A 364 -9.60 -17.47 -1.13
N ASN A 365 -8.75 -16.67 -1.80
CA ASN A 365 -9.15 -15.74 -2.86
C ASN A 365 -10.26 -14.78 -2.41
N TRP A 366 -10.20 -14.34 -1.16
CA TRP A 366 -11.14 -13.39 -0.55
C TRP A 366 -12.61 -13.88 -0.56
N LYS A 367 -12.81 -15.18 -0.68
CA LYS A 367 -14.14 -15.78 -0.53
C LYS A 367 -14.54 -15.66 0.94
N ARG A 368 -15.73 -15.14 1.21
CA ARG A 368 -16.30 -15.20 2.56
C ARG A 368 -16.55 -16.66 2.91
N PRO A 369 -16.26 -17.13 4.13
CA PRO A 369 -16.91 -18.32 4.62
C PRO A 369 -18.42 -18.07 4.56
N SER A 370 -19.11 -18.95 3.85
CA SER A 370 -20.58 -18.97 3.70
C SER A 370 -21.26 -19.10 5.06
#